data_70e315b7715d51595c37aa533da10a00
#
_entry.id   70e315b7715d51595c37aa533da10a00
#
_cell.length_a   1.000
_cell.length_b   1.000
_cell.length_c   1.000
_cell.angle_alpha   90.00
_cell.angle_beta   90.00
_cell.angle_gamma   90.00
#
_symmetry.space_group_name_H-M   'P 1'
#
loop_
_entity.id
_entity.type
_entity.pdbx_description
1 polymer ?
#
loop_
_entity_poly.entity_id
_entity_poly.type
_entity_poly.pdbx_seq_one_letter_code
_entity_poly.pdbx_strand_id
1 'polypeptide(L)'
;MNDYFKSLQIDSSALTVEEIQMINDWDQKHKHGERSISLRSAETQEEFNAFYAENKSLLKNICILWEDEESNYAGICTDGIMRGKIMFVCHEFILYPIPVFRNIETFLKAVDSQRISDLFPPQLEFLSPENNPFDYPSIHRSSEELNQDILIAENLWKEAISAKDDNRVNLLFSFIQIASPNQISCLQKYLSDAELLYYILCAYKFYGYQEDSDILLRIGKENKQYRKLLKELGASPKKLLWIEKWC
;
A
#
# COMPACT_ATOMS: atom_id res chain seq x y z
N MET A 1 18.01 7.30 22.64
CA MET A 1 17.61 6.95 21.26
C MET A 1 18.77 6.56 20.34
N ASN A 2 19.89 7.24 20.35
CA ASN A 2 21.06 6.67 19.63
C ASN A 2 21.34 5.21 20.01
N ASP A 3 21.01 4.80 21.22
CA ASP A 3 21.17 3.42 21.67
C ASP A 3 20.09 2.48 21.11
N TYR A 4 18.84 2.94 20.93
CA TYR A 4 17.76 2.18 20.29
C TYR A 4 18.12 1.86 18.83
N PHE A 5 18.40 2.88 18.00
CA PHE A 5 18.79 2.66 16.61
C PHE A 5 20.05 1.81 16.48
N LYS A 6 21.03 1.98 17.38
CA LYS A 6 22.22 1.13 17.40
C LYS A 6 21.91 -0.32 17.75
N SER A 7 21.04 -0.56 18.74
CA SER A 7 20.65 -1.92 19.16
C SER A 7 19.96 -2.70 18.03
N LEU A 8 19.20 -2.01 17.19
CA LEU A 8 18.53 -2.59 16.04
C LEU A 8 19.30 -2.48 14.72
N GLN A 9 20.56 -1.99 14.78
CA GLN A 9 21.39 -1.77 13.58
C GLN A 9 20.73 -0.89 12.51
N ILE A 10 19.86 0.04 12.95
CA ILE A 10 19.16 0.96 12.05
C ILE A 10 20.09 2.14 11.76
N ASP A 11 20.27 2.44 10.47
CA ASP A 11 20.95 3.66 10.04
C ASP A 11 20.05 4.88 10.23
N SER A 12 20.17 5.53 11.39
CA SER A 12 19.40 6.72 11.71
C SER A 12 19.77 7.96 10.86
N SER A 13 20.89 7.92 10.11
CA SER A 13 21.25 9.01 9.20
C SER A 13 20.28 9.15 8.02
N ALA A 14 19.50 8.10 7.76
CA ALA A 14 18.45 8.11 6.76
C ALA A 14 17.18 8.89 7.17
N LEU A 15 17.05 9.21 8.48
CA LEU A 15 15.91 9.94 9.05
C LEU A 15 16.26 11.41 9.31
N THR A 16 15.27 12.30 9.22
CA THR A 16 15.45 13.70 9.66
C THR A 16 15.43 13.81 11.18
N VAL A 17 15.94 14.93 11.68
CA VAL A 17 15.90 15.23 13.12
C VAL A 17 14.47 15.29 13.65
N GLU A 18 13.56 15.84 12.86
CA GLU A 18 12.13 15.94 13.18
C GLU A 18 11.48 14.56 13.24
N GLU A 19 11.78 13.67 12.30
CA GLU A 19 11.28 12.29 12.30
C GLU A 19 11.77 11.53 13.55
N ILE A 20 13.05 11.65 13.87
CA ILE A 20 13.64 11.07 15.07
C ILE A 20 12.97 11.62 16.33
N GLN A 21 12.69 12.92 16.40
CA GLN A 21 12.03 13.53 17.54
C GLN A 21 10.60 13.01 17.70
N MET A 22 9.83 12.94 16.61
CA MET A 22 8.46 12.39 16.64
C MET A 22 8.42 10.94 17.13
N ILE A 23 9.34 10.09 16.66
CA ILE A 23 9.47 8.71 17.12
C ILE A 23 9.75 8.65 18.61
N ASN A 24 10.68 9.50 19.10
CA ASN A 24 11.05 9.58 20.51
C ASN A 24 9.88 9.99 21.39
N ASP A 25 9.20 11.07 21.02
CA ASP A 25 8.10 11.61 21.81
C ASP A 25 6.96 10.59 21.89
N TRP A 26 6.69 9.91 20.77
CA TRP A 26 5.71 8.86 20.71
C TRP A 26 6.09 7.65 21.59
N ASP A 27 7.34 7.17 21.53
CA ASP A 27 7.84 6.06 22.36
C ASP A 27 7.73 6.40 23.84
N GLN A 28 8.18 7.60 24.26
CA GLN A 28 8.12 8.06 25.65
C GLN A 28 6.69 8.13 26.18
N LYS A 29 5.75 8.62 25.37
CA LYS A 29 4.33 8.71 25.72
C LYS A 29 3.73 7.33 25.99
N HIS A 30 4.28 6.27 25.37
CA HIS A 30 3.65 4.96 25.32
C HIS A 30 4.43 3.83 26.00
N LYS A 31 5.46 4.17 26.76
CA LYS A 31 6.33 3.19 27.46
C LYS A 31 5.63 2.18 28.36
N HIS A 32 4.40 2.44 28.80
CA HIS A 32 3.72 1.65 29.83
C HIS A 32 2.35 1.11 29.40
N GLY A 33 2.02 1.14 28.10
CA GLY A 33 0.74 0.64 27.58
C GLY A 33 0.93 -0.60 26.71
N GLU A 34 0.07 -1.60 26.88
CA GLU A 34 -0.08 -2.69 25.91
C GLU A 34 -0.61 -2.11 24.60
N ARG A 35 0.01 -2.45 23.48
CA ARG A 35 -0.36 -1.99 22.14
C ARG A 35 -0.17 -3.09 21.12
N SER A 36 -1.09 -3.15 20.20
CA SER A 36 -0.99 -4.03 19.04
C SER A 36 0.11 -3.59 18.05
N ILE A 37 0.45 -2.29 18.01
CA ILE A 37 1.54 -1.74 17.20
C ILE A 37 2.57 -1.09 18.11
N SER A 38 3.82 -1.52 18.02
CA SER A 38 4.94 -1.02 18.84
C SER A 38 6.18 -0.73 18.00
N LEU A 39 7.13 -0.02 18.58
CA LEU A 39 8.48 0.00 18.00
C LEU A 39 9.09 -1.40 18.13
N ARG A 40 9.77 -1.83 17.08
CA ARG A 40 10.49 -3.11 17.06
C ARG A 40 11.40 -3.25 18.27
N SER A 41 11.44 -4.44 18.83
CA SER A 41 12.27 -4.76 19.98
C SER A 41 13.56 -5.49 19.57
N ALA A 42 14.52 -5.57 20.51
CA ALA A 42 15.69 -6.41 20.31
C ALA A 42 15.33 -7.93 20.34
N GLU A 43 14.20 -8.28 20.91
CA GLU A 43 13.72 -9.67 21.03
C GLU A 43 13.31 -10.24 19.68
N THR A 44 12.73 -9.42 18.79
CA THR A 44 12.30 -9.80 17.45
C THR A 44 13.38 -9.60 16.38
N GLN A 45 14.58 -9.13 16.78
CA GLN A 45 15.63 -8.74 15.85
C GLN A 45 16.14 -9.90 14.97
N GLU A 46 16.20 -11.12 15.50
CA GLU A 46 16.71 -12.29 14.75
C GLU A 46 15.73 -12.68 13.62
N GLU A 47 14.43 -12.74 13.92
CA GLU A 47 13.37 -13.01 12.92
C GLU A 47 13.34 -11.92 11.85
N PHE A 48 13.39 -10.67 12.28
CA PHE A 48 13.44 -9.55 11.36
C PHE A 48 14.68 -9.61 10.44
N ASN A 49 15.85 -9.93 10.97
CA ASN A 49 17.07 -10.03 10.16
C ASN A 49 16.96 -11.10 9.10
N ALA A 50 16.35 -12.25 9.40
CA ALA A 50 16.08 -13.31 8.43
C ALA A 50 15.13 -12.82 7.33
N PHE A 51 13.99 -12.23 7.72
CA PHE A 51 13.02 -11.64 6.79
C PHE A 51 13.65 -10.54 5.91
N TYR A 52 14.41 -9.61 6.52
CA TYR A 52 15.08 -8.54 5.78
C TYR A 52 16.12 -9.06 4.79
N ALA A 53 16.88 -10.08 5.16
CA ALA A 53 17.90 -10.65 4.29
C ALA A 53 17.30 -11.25 3.01
N GLU A 54 16.16 -11.91 3.13
CA GLU A 54 15.41 -12.50 2.00
C GLU A 54 14.81 -11.39 1.09
N ASN A 55 14.40 -10.27 1.67
CA ASN A 55 13.66 -9.18 0.97
C ASN A 55 14.50 -7.90 0.77
N LYS A 56 15.82 -7.98 0.91
CA LYS A 56 16.72 -6.82 0.92
C LYS A 56 16.56 -5.89 -0.29
N SER A 57 16.33 -6.42 -1.46
CA SER A 57 16.17 -5.62 -2.69
C SER A 57 14.92 -4.74 -2.66
N LEU A 58 13.84 -5.23 -2.04
CA LEU A 58 12.55 -4.52 -1.91
C LEU A 58 12.58 -3.51 -0.76
N LEU A 59 13.30 -3.83 0.31
CA LEU A 59 13.30 -3.07 1.57
C LEU A 59 14.46 -2.07 1.71
N LYS A 60 15.39 -2.03 0.77
CA LYS A 60 16.67 -1.27 0.87
C LYS A 60 16.50 0.22 1.20
N ASN A 61 15.40 0.83 0.79
CA ASN A 61 15.12 2.25 0.99
C ASN A 61 14.02 2.47 2.05
N ILE A 62 13.78 1.49 2.91
CA ILE A 62 12.76 1.57 3.96
C ILE A 62 13.41 1.36 5.31
N CYS A 63 13.34 2.36 6.17
CA CYS A 63 13.74 2.27 7.56
C CYS A 63 12.58 1.65 8.35
N ILE A 64 12.62 0.33 8.57
CA ILE A 64 11.59 -0.40 9.31
C ILE A 64 11.74 -0.14 10.81
N LEU A 65 10.68 0.37 11.43
CA LEU A 65 10.68 0.84 12.82
C LEU A 65 9.60 0.20 13.68
N TRP A 66 8.45 -0.13 13.11
CA TRP A 66 7.30 -0.64 13.85
C TRP A 66 6.98 -2.07 13.44
N GLU A 67 6.42 -2.79 14.39
CA GLU A 67 5.90 -4.15 14.22
C GLU A 67 4.55 -4.29 14.93
N ASP A 68 3.74 -5.24 14.47
CA ASP A 68 2.51 -5.67 15.15
C ASP A 68 2.65 -7.10 15.70
N GLU A 69 1.61 -7.57 16.39
CA GLU A 69 1.58 -8.92 17.00
C GLU A 69 1.62 -10.05 15.97
N GLU A 70 1.27 -9.77 14.72
CA GLU A 70 1.25 -10.72 13.60
C GLU A 70 2.55 -10.69 12.78
N SER A 71 3.61 -10.03 13.28
CA SER A 71 4.90 -9.87 12.60
C SER A 71 4.81 -9.14 11.25
N ASN A 72 3.83 -8.25 11.08
CA ASN A 72 3.86 -7.27 10.00
C ASN A 72 4.67 -6.06 10.44
N TYR A 73 5.18 -5.34 9.47
CA TYR A 73 6.11 -4.23 9.71
C TYR A 73 5.63 -2.94 9.07
N ALA A 74 6.03 -1.83 9.70
CA ALA A 74 5.93 -0.52 9.08
C ALA A 74 7.26 0.22 9.14
N GLY A 75 7.53 1.01 8.11
CA GLY A 75 8.75 1.79 8.02
C GLY A 75 8.59 3.06 7.22
N ILE A 76 9.58 3.93 7.32
CA ILE A 76 9.65 5.20 6.59
C ILE A 76 10.46 4.96 5.32
N CYS A 77 9.91 5.32 4.17
CA CYS A 77 10.68 5.37 2.93
C CYS A 77 11.73 6.48 3.04
N THR A 78 13.01 6.15 2.89
CA THR A 78 14.14 7.04 3.19
C THR A 78 14.72 7.72 1.97
N ASP A 79 14.33 7.32 0.77
CA ASP A 79 14.92 7.82 -0.47
C ASP A 79 13.90 7.92 -1.62
N GLY A 80 14.29 8.63 -2.67
CA GLY A 80 13.52 8.77 -3.90
C GLY A 80 12.21 9.55 -3.74
N ILE A 81 11.32 9.39 -4.73
CA ILE A 81 10.06 10.13 -4.83
C ILE A 81 9.07 9.81 -3.70
N MET A 82 9.26 8.67 -3.01
CA MET A 82 8.44 8.20 -1.90
C MET A 82 8.97 8.62 -0.53
N ARG A 83 10.07 9.38 -0.48
CA ARG A 83 10.71 9.83 0.78
C ARG A 83 9.67 10.37 1.78
N GLY A 84 9.71 9.86 3.01
CA GLY A 84 8.82 10.24 4.11
C GLY A 84 7.48 9.50 4.15
N LYS A 85 7.11 8.74 3.11
CA LYS A 85 5.90 7.91 3.15
C LYS A 85 6.08 6.74 4.12
N ILE A 86 5.01 6.37 4.83
CA ILE A 86 4.99 5.16 5.64
C ILE A 86 4.55 4.00 4.78
N MET A 87 5.41 2.99 4.76
CA MET A 87 5.22 1.76 4.00
C MET A 87 4.82 0.64 4.95
N PHE A 88 3.76 -0.10 4.62
CA PHE A 88 3.44 -1.35 5.29
C PHE A 88 4.05 -2.51 4.52
N VAL A 89 4.53 -3.50 5.27
CA VAL A 89 5.20 -4.70 4.76
C VAL A 89 4.63 -5.92 5.49
N CYS A 90 3.87 -6.74 4.78
CA CYS A 90 3.33 -7.99 5.29
C CYS A 90 4.22 -9.15 4.85
N HIS A 91 4.54 -10.05 5.77
CA HIS A 91 5.37 -11.22 5.47
C HIS A 91 4.60 -12.35 4.80
N GLU A 92 3.26 -12.39 4.90
CA GLU A 92 2.45 -13.51 4.43
C GLU A 92 1.77 -13.28 3.08
N PHE A 93 1.27 -12.07 2.81
CA PHE A 93 0.28 -11.84 1.76
C PHE A 93 0.79 -11.04 0.56
N ILE A 94 1.52 -9.97 0.80
CA ILE A 94 2.06 -9.10 -0.23
C ILE A 94 3.48 -8.76 0.17
N LEU A 95 4.43 -9.43 -0.43
CA LEU A 95 5.86 -9.20 -0.21
C LEU A 95 6.33 -7.79 -0.62
N TYR A 96 5.44 -7.01 -1.25
CA TYR A 96 5.77 -5.68 -1.74
C TYR A 96 5.43 -4.61 -0.70
N PRO A 97 6.38 -3.71 -0.38
CA PRO A 97 6.09 -2.56 0.47
C PRO A 97 5.03 -1.66 -0.17
N ILE A 98 3.99 -1.36 0.57
CA ILE A 98 2.86 -0.54 0.09
C ILE A 98 2.81 0.78 0.86
N PRO A 99 2.78 1.94 0.19
CA PRO A 99 2.58 3.23 0.85
C PRO A 99 1.15 3.32 1.41
N VAL A 100 1.05 3.62 2.71
CA VAL A 100 -0.21 3.60 3.44
C VAL A 100 -0.50 4.94 4.10
N PHE A 101 0.52 5.62 4.65
CA PHE A 101 0.37 6.95 5.21
C PHE A 101 1.31 7.95 4.55
N ARG A 102 0.86 9.19 4.53
CA ARG A 102 1.53 10.31 3.90
C ARG A 102 2.85 10.65 4.55
N ASN A 103 2.89 10.53 5.88
CA ASN A 103 4.06 10.81 6.71
C ASN A 103 3.91 10.16 8.09
N ILE A 104 4.95 10.29 8.90
CA ILE A 104 5.00 9.75 10.27
C ILE A 104 3.90 10.34 11.17
N GLU A 105 3.59 11.62 11.04
CA GLU A 105 2.62 12.31 11.89
C GLU A 105 1.21 11.71 11.72
N THR A 106 0.78 11.52 10.46
CA THR A 106 -0.55 10.95 10.16
C THR A 106 -0.63 9.49 10.58
N PHE A 107 0.45 8.73 10.44
CA PHE A 107 0.54 7.34 10.92
C PHE A 107 0.43 7.26 12.44
N LEU A 108 1.25 7.99 13.18
CA LEU A 108 1.24 7.95 14.64
C LEU A 108 -0.12 8.42 15.20
N LYS A 109 -0.77 9.41 14.59
CA LYS A 109 -2.14 9.82 14.92
C LYS A 109 -3.16 8.69 14.68
N ALA A 110 -3.01 7.92 13.61
CA ALA A 110 -3.89 6.80 13.32
C ALA A 110 -3.76 5.68 14.37
N VAL A 111 -2.53 5.35 14.78
CA VAL A 111 -2.24 4.41 15.86
C VAL A 111 -2.81 4.92 17.19
N ASP A 112 -2.53 6.17 17.56
CA ASP A 112 -2.97 6.77 18.83
C ASP A 112 -4.49 6.87 18.96
N SER A 113 -5.18 7.12 17.88
CA SER A 113 -6.65 7.19 17.83
C SER A 113 -7.31 5.82 17.65
N GLN A 114 -6.53 4.73 17.64
CA GLN A 114 -7.01 3.36 17.38
C GLN A 114 -7.78 3.24 16.04
N ARG A 115 -7.46 4.11 15.07
CA ARG A 115 -8.01 4.02 13.72
C ARG A 115 -7.48 2.81 12.96
N ILE A 116 -6.27 2.38 13.31
CA ILE A 116 -5.65 1.13 12.90
C ILE A 116 -5.19 0.34 14.14
N SER A 117 -5.28 -0.98 14.07
CA SER A 117 -4.90 -1.92 15.14
C SER A 117 -3.79 -2.89 14.73
N ASP A 118 -3.49 -2.93 13.45
CA ASP A 118 -2.49 -3.82 12.85
C ASP A 118 -1.78 -3.11 11.69
N LEU A 119 -0.73 -3.73 11.18
CA LEU A 119 0.07 -3.24 10.06
C LEU A 119 -0.22 -4.03 8.77
N PHE A 120 -1.41 -4.61 8.69
CA PHE A 120 -1.80 -5.32 7.49
C PHE A 120 -2.04 -4.34 6.33
N PRO A 121 -1.45 -4.60 5.14
CA PRO A 121 -1.61 -3.74 3.99
C PRO A 121 -3.08 -3.57 3.58
N PRO A 122 -3.49 -2.37 3.13
CA PRO A 122 -4.86 -2.11 2.71
C PRO A 122 -5.32 -3.06 1.60
N GLN A 123 -6.34 -3.85 1.88
CA GLN A 123 -6.98 -4.69 0.87
C GLN A 123 -8.11 -3.91 0.20
N LEU A 124 -7.86 -3.40 -1.01
CA LEU A 124 -8.81 -2.59 -1.78
C LEU A 124 -10.19 -3.22 -1.96
N GLU A 125 -10.26 -4.55 -1.93
CA GLU A 125 -11.51 -5.30 -2.02
C GLU A 125 -12.50 -4.93 -0.92
N PHE A 126 -11.99 -4.68 0.30
CA PHE A 126 -12.79 -4.42 1.51
C PHE A 126 -12.87 -2.93 1.86
N LEU A 127 -12.12 -2.09 1.16
CA LEU A 127 -12.12 -0.65 1.40
C LEU A 127 -13.16 0.06 0.54
N SER A 128 -13.73 1.11 1.12
CA SER A 128 -14.41 2.17 0.37
C SER A 128 -13.82 3.53 0.78
N PRO A 129 -13.98 4.57 -0.04
CA PRO A 129 -13.49 5.91 0.34
C PRO A 129 -13.99 6.40 1.69
N GLU A 130 -15.19 5.97 2.12
CA GLU A 130 -15.83 6.42 3.35
C GLU A 130 -15.31 5.67 4.60
N ASN A 131 -14.84 4.43 4.44
CA ASN A 131 -14.38 3.60 5.55
C ASN A 131 -12.87 3.38 5.59
N ASN A 132 -12.12 4.08 4.74
CA ASN A 132 -10.68 3.93 4.68
C ASN A 132 -9.99 4.56 5.92
N PRO A 133 -9.29 3.78 6.75
CA PRO A 133 -8.58 4.31 7.91
C PRO A 133 -7.20 4.88 7.55
N PHE A 134 -6.77 4.76 6.30
CA PHE A 134 -5.45 5.11 5.81
C PHE A 134 -5.46 6.44 5.04
N ASP A 135 -4.29 7.01 4.81
CA ASP A 135 -4.15 8.16 3.91
C ASP A 135 -4.15 7.71 2.44
N TYR A 136 -3.75 6.46 2.17
CA TYR A 136 -3.70 5.84 0.84
C TYR A 136 -4.36 4.45 0.84
N PRO A 137 -5.13 4.12 -0.20
CA PRO A 137 -5.55 5.00 -1.28
C PRO A 137 -6.55 6.04 -0.80
N SER A 138 -6.71 7.16 -1.51
CA SER A 138 -7.71 8.16 -1.15
C SER A 138 -8.25 8.92 -2.35
N ILE A 139 -9.55 9.23 -2.32
CA ILE A 139 -10.20 10.19 -3.24
C ILE A 139 -10.38 11.57 -2.58
N HIS A 140 -10.24 11.65 -1.25
CA HIS A 140 -10.40 12.88 -0.47
C HIS A 140 -9.04 13.44 -0.10
N ARG A 141 -8.58 14.44 -0.86
CA ARG A 141 -7.28 15.11 -0.67
C ARG A 141 -7.46 16.61 -0.81
N SER A 142 -6.71 17.39 -0.05
CA SER A 142 -6.58 18.81 -0.33
C SER A 142 -5.92 19.02 -1.70
N SER A 143 -6.07 20.22 -2.27
CA SER A 143 -5.46 20.53 -3.59
C SER A 143 -3.93 20.41 -3.55
N GLU A 144 -3.30 20.76 -2.44
CA GLU A 144 -1.85 20.66 -2.28
C GLU A 144 -1.39 19.20 -2.24
N GLU A 145 -2.05 18.39 -1.41
CA GLU A 145 -1.79 16.95 -1.31
C GLU A 145 -1.99 16.25 -2.66
N LEU A 146 -3.08 16.57 -3.34
CA LEU A 146 -3.39 15.99 -4.66
C LEU A 146 -2.31 16.32 -5.68
N ASN A 147 -1.82 17.57 -5.72
CA ASN A 147 -0.76 17.97 -6.65
C ASN A 147 0.54 17.22 -6.38
N GLN A 148 0.91 17.04 -5.11
CA GLN A 148 2.10 16.25 -4.75
C GLN A 148 1.94 14.79 -5.14
N ASP A 149 0.80 14.18 -4.83
CA ASP A 149 0.52 12.78 -5.11
C ASP A 149 0.43 12.50 -6.62
N ILE A 150 -0.10 13.42 -7.43
CA ILE A 150 -0.09 13.31 -8.89
C ILE A 150 1.33 13.20 -9.43
N LEU A 151 2.25 14.03 -8.95
CA LEU A 151 3.65 14.00 -9.37
C LEU A 151 4.35 12.70 -8.95
N ILE A 152 4.06 12.20 -7.75
CA ILE A 152 4.59 10.91 -7.27
C ILE A 152 4.06 9.79 -8.17
N ALA A 153 2.75 9.73 -8.39
CA ALA A 153 2.12 8.72 -9.23
C ALA A 153 2.65 8.74 -10.68
N GLU A 154 2.83 9.91 -11.28
CA GLU A 154 3.43 10.02 -12.61
C GLU A 154 4.86 9.45 -12.69
N ASN A 155 5.67 9.67 -11.65
CA ASN A 155 7.02 9.11 -11.61
C ASN A 155 6.99 7.60 -11.40
N LEU A 156 6.19 7.10 -10.45
CA LEU A 156 5.98 5.66 -10.24
C LEU A 156 5.54 4.98 -11.53
N TRP A 157 4.61 5.61 -12.26
CA TRP A 157 4.15 5.11 -13.55
C TRP A 157 5.26 5.06 -14.60
N LYS A 158 6.06 6.13 -14.76
CA LYS A 158 7.19 6.17 -15.68
C LYS A 158 8.23 5.09 -15.35
N GLU A 159 8.52 4.89 -14.08
CA GLU A 159 9.43 3.85 -13.64
C GLU A 159 8.85 2.45 -13.90
N ALA A 160 7.57 2.22 -13.59
CA ALA A 160 6.90 0.94 -13.79
C ALA A 160 6.86 0.49 -15.25
N ILE A 161 6.63 1.41 -16.21
CA ILE A 161 6.61 1.05 -17.63
C ILE A 161 7.99 0.68 -18.19
N SER A 162 9.06 1.08 -17.55
CA SER A 162 10.44 0.76 -17.92
C SER A 162 11.05 -0.36 -17.09
N ALA A 163 10.47 -0.67 -15.93
CA ALA A 163 10.93 -1.73 -15.05
C ALA A 163 10.54 -3.12 -15.58
N LYS A 164 11.24 -4.13 -15.08
CA LYS A 164 10.98 -5.55 -15.39
C LYS A 164 10.72 -6.30 -14.08
N ASP A 165 10.01 -7.41 -14.22
CA ASP A 165 9.78 -8.40 -13.16
C ASP A 165 9.14 -7.79 -11.89
N ASP A 166 9.53 -8.25 -10.72
CA ASP A 166 8.95 -7.89 -9.42
C ASP A 166 9.00 -6.40 -9.12
N ASN A 167 10.04 -5.68 -9.57
CA ASN A 167 10.12 -4.25 -9.37
C ASN A 167 8.98 -3.50 -10.08
N ARG A 168 8.56 -3.98 -11.27
CA ARG A 168 7.41 -3.41 -11.98
C ARG A 168 6.14 -3.58 -11.17
N VAL A 169 5.91 -4.76 -10.62
CA VAL A 169 4.72 -5.08 -9.80
C VAL A 169 4.68 -4.18 -8.57
N ASN A 170 5.79 -4.07 -7.83
CA ASN A 170 5.91 -3.19 -6.67
C ASN A 170 5.59 -1.72 -7.00
N LEU A 171 6.14 -1.21 -8.09
CA LEU A 171 5.87 0.16 -8.54
C LEU A 171 4.40 0.37 -8.93
N LEU A 172 3.76 -0.63 -9.55
CA LEU A 172 2.34 -0.56 -9.90
C LEU A 172 1.44 -0.63 -8.66
N PHE A 173 1.77 -1.43 -7.65
CA PHE A 173 1.05 -1.39 -6.37
C PHE A 173 1.18 -0.03 -5.70
N SER A 174 2.39 0.52 -5.61
CA SER A 174 2.59 1.86 -5.07
C SER A 174 1.84 2.93 -5.86
N PHE A 175 1.82 2.81 -7.19
CA PHE A 175 1.04 3.68 -8.07
C PHE A 175 -0.45 3.59 -7.76
N ILE A 176 -1.02 2.38 -7.65
CA ILE A 176 -2.44 2.18 -7.34
C ILE A 176 -2.82 2.86 -6.02
N GLN A 177 -1.95 2.81 -5.01
CA GLN A 177 -2.21 3.45 -3.72
C GLN A 177 -2.22 4.98 -3.80
N ILE A 178 -1.29 5.59 -4.55
CA ILE A 178 -1.09 7.04 -4.56
C ILE A 178 -1.85 7.74 -5.69
N ALA A 179 -2.18 7.06 -6.77
CA ALA A 179 -2.82 7.63 -7.94
C ALA A 179 -4.11 8.41 -7.60
N SER A 180 -4.40 9.42 -8.38
CA SER A 180 -5.70 10.09 -8.38
C SER A 180 -6.71 9.31 -9.25
N PRO A 181 -8.03 9.51 -9.07
CA PRO A 181 -9.04 8.87 -9.91
C PRO A 181 -8.81 9.08 -11.41
N ASN A 182 -8.28 10.25 -11.80
CA ASN A 182 -8.02 10.57 -13.22
C ASN A 182 -6.84 9.79 -13.81
N GLN A 183 -5.93 9.28 -12.98
CA GLN A 183 -4.75 8.53 -13.42
C GLN A 183 -5.00 7.02 -13.54
N ILE A 184 -6.06 6.51 -12.90
CA ILE A 184 -6.34 5.06 -12.82
C ILE A 184 -6.63 4.44 -14.19
N SER A 185 -7.15 5.19 -15.15
CA SER A 185 -7.42 4.71 -16.51
C SER A 185 -6.20 4.14 -17.22
N CYS A 186 -4.99 4.59 -16.89
CA CYS A 186 -3.75 4.09 -17.52
C CYS A 186 -3.48 2.61 -17.22
N LEU A 187 -4.09 2.04 -16.15
CA LEU A 187 -3.98 0.63 -15.80
C LEU A 187 -4.66 -0.31 -16.82
N GLN A 188 -5.51 0.23 -17.71
CA GLN A 188 -6.21 -0.55 -18.76
C GLN A 188 -5.25 -1.44 -19.56
N LYS A 189 -4.04 -0.98 -19.83
CA LYS A 189 -3.04 -1.74 -20.59
C LYS A 189 -2.54 -3.01 -19.89
N TYR A 190 -2.77 -3.15 -18.57
CA TYR A 190 -2.39 -4.32 -17.78
C TYR A 190 -3.58 -5.24 -17.45
N LEU A 191 -4.77 -5.03 -18.01
CA LEU A 191 -5.93 -5.88 -17.77
C LEU A 191 -5.77 -7.33 -18.29
N SER A 192 -4.78 -7.58 -19.14
CA SER A 192 -4.39 -8.94 -19.57
C SER A 192 -3.31 -9.58 -18.70
N ASP A 193 -2.75 -8.87 -17.74
CA ASP A 193 -1.75 -9.38 -16.82
C ASP A 193 -2.46 -10.12 -15.68
N ALA A 194 -2.24 -11.43 -15.60
CA ALA A 194 -2.96 -12.29 -14.65
C ALA A 194 -2.62 -11.98 -13.18
N GLU A 195 -1.42 -11.48 -12.90
CA GLU A 195 -0.96 -11.11 -11.57
C GLU A 195 -1.59 -9.79 -11.10
N LEU A 196 -1.77 -8.84 -12.02
CA LEU A 196 -2.25 -7.50 -11.71
C LEU A 196 -3.76 -7.33 -11.86
N LEU A 197 -4.41 -8.18 -12.67
CA LEU A 197 -5.82 -8.01 -13.05
C LEU A 197 -6.74 -7.80 -11.84
N TYR A 198 -6.62 -8.65 -10.82
CA TYR A 198 -7.47 -8.55 -9.64
C TYR A 198 -7.31 -7.20 -8.91
N TYR A 199 -6.08 -6.77 -8.70
CA TYR A 199 -5.77 -5.51 -8.02
C TYR A 199 -6.24 -4.30 -8.83
N ILE A 200 -6.14 -4.36 -10.16
CA ILE A 200 -6.65 -3.30 -11.05
C ILE A 200 -8.17 -3.20 -10.96
N LEU A 201 -8.88 -4.32 -10.96
CA LEU A 201 -10.34 -4.32 -10.82
C LEU A 201 -10.78 -3.78 -9.46
N CYS A 202 -10.07 -4.13 -8.38
CA CYS A 202 -10.32 -3.56 -7.05
C CYS A 202 -10.03 -2.06 -7.01
N ALA A 203 -8.96 -1.59 -7.66
CA ALA A 203 -8.66 -0.18 -7.79
C ALA A 203 -9.76 0.56 -8.58
N TYR A 204 -10.23 0.02 -9.70
CA TYR A 204 -11.34 0.59 -10.46
C TYR A 204 -12.59 0.77 -9.59
N LYS A 205 -12.92 -0.25 -8.79
CA LYS A 205 -14.05 -0.18 -7.86
C LYS A 205 -13.83 0.92 -6.82
N PHE A 206 -12.69 0.95 -6.15
CA PHE A 206 -12.37 1.93 -5.10
C PHE A 206 -12.43 3.38 -5.61
N TYR A 207 -11.83 3.63 -6.78
CA TYR A 207 -11.77 4.97 -7.38
C TYR A 207 -13.02 5.35 -8.18
N GLY A 208 -14.00 4.46 -8.30
CA GLY A 208 -15.21 4.69 -9.09
C GLY A 208 -14.95 4.80 -10.59
N TYR A 209 -13.83 4.23 -11.08
CA TYR A 209 -13.51 4.24 -12.50
C TYR A 209 -14.41 3.27 -13.27
N GLN A 210 -15.02 3.78 -14.33
CA GLN A 210 -15.90 2.99 -15.21
C GLN A 210 -15.14 2.59 -16.47
N GLU A 211 -14.88 1.29 -16.60
CA GLU A 211 -14.29 0.69 -17.78
C GLU A 211 -15.37 0.39 -18.83
N ASP A 212 -14.96 0.26 -20.07
CA ASP A 212 -15.85 -0.16 -21.18
C ASP A 212 -16.47 -1.54 -20.89
N SER A 213 -17.80 -1.61 -21.04
CA SER A 213 -18.59 -2.83 -20.75
C SER A 213 -18.12 -4.04 -21.58
N ASP A 214 -17.70 -3.82 -22.83
CA ASP A 214 -17.24 -4.92 -23.70
C ASP A 214 -15.88 -5.46 -23.22
N ILE A 215 -15.02 -4.60 -22.68
CA ILE A 215 -13.77 -5.02 -22.04
C ILE A 215 -14.07 -5.86 -20.80
N LEU A 216 -14.96 -5.39 -19.93
CA LEU A 216 -15.36 -6.12 -18.71
C LEU A 216 -16.02 -7.47 -19.04
N LEU A 217 -16.85 -7.54 -20.09
CA LEU A 217 -17.46 -8.79 -20.54
C LEU A 217 -16.43 -9.79 -21.06
N ARG A 218 -15.44 -9.32 -21.82
CA ARG A 218 -14.33 -10.17 -22.30
C ARG A 218 -13.52 -10.74 -21.13
N ILE A 219 -13.16 -9.90 -20.15
CA ILE A 219 -12.46 -10.35 -18.94
C ILE A 219 -13.28 -11.42 -18.21
N GLY A 220 -14.60 -11.20 -18.03
CA GLY A 220 -15.49 -12.14 -17.33
C GLY A 220 -15.74 -13.45 -18.09
N LYS A 221 -15.52 -13.49 -19.39
CA LYS A 221 -15.55 -14.71 -20.19
C LYS A 221 -14.34 -15.61 -19.84
N GLU A 222 -13.17 -15.03 -19.73
CA GLU A 222 -11.90 -15.70 -19.47
C GLU A 222 -11.69 -15.97 -17.98
N ASN A 223 -12.14 -15.07 -17.10
CA ASN A 223 -11.88 -15.05 -15.65
C ASN A 223 -13.18 -15.15 -14.85
N LYS A 224 -13.75 -16.36 -14.75
CA LYS A 224 -15.05 -16.60 -14.10
C LYS A 224 -15.07 -16.20 -12.61
N GLN A 225 -13.96 -16.28 -11.92
CA GLN A 225 -13.80 -15.94 -10.51
C GLN A 225 -14.10 -14.45 -10.25
N TYR A 226 -13.85 -13.56 -11.20
CA TYR A 226 -14.04 -12.10 -11.04
C TYR A 226 -15.42 -11.59 -11.47
N ARG A 227 -16.33 -12.45 -11.93
CA ARG A 227 -17.63 -12.05 -12.48
C ARG A 227 -18.49 -11.21 -11.52
N LYS A 228 -18.41 -11.47 -10.22
CA LYS A 228 -19.13 -10.65 -9.22
C LYS A 228 -18.58 -9.23 -9.22
N LEU A 229 -17.28 -9.06 -9.10
CA LEU A 229 -16.60 -7.76 -9.12
C LEU A 229 -16.83 -7.01 -10.44
N LEU A 230 -16.78 -7.72 -11.57
CA LEU A 230 -17.03 -7.13 -12.89
C LEU A 230 -18.46 -6.59 -13.04
N LYS A 231 -19.47 -7.24 -12.44
CA LYS A 231 -20.85 -6.71 -12.39
C LYS A 231 -20.95 -5.45 -11.54
N GLU A 232 -20.23 -5.40 -10.42
CA GLU A 232 -20.16 -4.20 -9.58
C GLU A 232 -19.50 -3.03 -10.34
N LEU A 233 -18.60 -3.32 -11.28
CA LEU A 233 -17.97 -2.35 -12.19
C LEU A 233 -18.83 -2.01 -13.44
N GLY A 234 -20.04 -2.58 -13.57
CA GLY A 234 -20.96 -2.25 -14.65
C GLY A 234 -21.03 -3.26 -15.79
N ALA A 235 -20.34 -4.41 -15.71
CA ALA A 235 -20.49 -5.46 -16.70
C ALA A 235 -21.95 -5.97 -16.76
N SER A 236 -22.55 -5.98 -17.95
CA SER A 236 -23.94 -6.37 -18.16
C SER A 236 -24.04 -7.59 -19.08
N PRO A 237 -23.81 -8.82 -18.58
CA PRO A 237 -23.90 -10.03 -19.38
C PRO A 237 -25.34 -10.28 -19.85
N LYS A 238 -25.52 -10.73 -21.09
CA LYS A 238 -26.84 -11.12 -21.61
C LYS A 238 -27.37 -12.33 -20.86
N LYS A 239 -28.60 -12.26 -20.42
CA LYS A 239 -29.32 -13.42 -19.85
C LYS A 239 -30.05 -14.18 -20.92
N LEU A 240 -29.78 -15.48 -21.06
CA LEU A 240 -30.56 -16.41 -21.86
C LEU A 240 -31.12 -17.49 -20.94
N LEU A 241 -32.40 -17.40 -20.60
CA LEU A 241 -33.03 -18.22 -19.54
C LEU A 241 -32.31 -18.00 -18.21
N TRP A 242 -31.68 -19.05 -17.66
CA TRP A 242 -30.95 -19.04 -16.39
C TRP A 242 -29.42 -18.90 -16.57
N ILE A 243 -28.96 -18.76 -17.81
CA ILE A 243 -27.52 -18.74 -18.15
C ILE A 243 -27.11 -17.32 -18.52
N GLU A 244 -26.06 -16.82 -17.86
CA GLU A 244 -25.41 -15.56 -18.22
C GLU A 244 -24.40 -15.80 -19.34
N LYS A 245 -24.56 -15.05 -20.44
CA LYS A 245 -23.60 -15.03 -21.56
C LYS A 245 -22.68 -13.82 -21.40
N TRP A 246 -21.43 -14.11 -21.18
CA TRP A 246 -20.33 -13.16 -21.19
C TRP A 246 -19.70 -13.17 -22.59
N CYS A 247 -20.18 -12.28 -23.46
CA CYS A 247 -19.78 -12.25 -24.86
C CYS A 247 -19.16 -10.90 -25.18
#